data_cab0bdd523c4c601d7054c4620eeac54
#
_entry.id   cab0bdd523c4c601d7054c4620eeac54
#
_cell.length_a   1.000
_cell.length_b   1.000
_cell.length_c   1.000
_cell.angle_alpha   90.00
_cell.angle_beta   90.00
_cell.angle_gamma   90.00
#
_symmetry.space_group_name_H-M   'P 1'
#
loop_
_entity.id
_entity.type
_entity.pdbx_description
1 polymer ?
#
loop_
_entity_poly.entity_id
_entity_poly.type
_entity_poly.pdbx_seq_one_letter_code
_entity_poly.pdbx_strand_id
1 'polypeptide(L)'
;MSNTHDPYQALRFSGFRLLLIGLFIAGLGERMIDVAIGWELYERTGSALVLGGVGLALVIPVLLLSLPAGHIIDRFNRKYIVIISQIVLALVSLGLTALSFTHGSLVLIYGCLVLYGCAAAFNSPAASTLVPQVVAENAFENAATWDSSVGQLASVFGPALGGLLIAVLGGATLVYAINAGVILVFVCLLFFLREIRQAAPRHETTTLQSLGEGLKFLRSTQVILASISLDMFTVLLGGATTLLPIYAKTILHVGPAGLGWLRAAPALGALCMSFAIAHMPPFKRAGRTLLLAVTGFGMATIVFGLSRSFWLSLLMLALLGGFDNISVVIRSTLLMTRTPNALLGRISAINFIFIGASNELGGFESGLVAQFFGPVIAVAGGGIGTVLVVLLVALIWPEMRRLGAMSAGV
;
A
#
# COMPACT_ATOMS: atom_id res chain seq x y z
N MET A 1 10.58 -6.75 -39.07
CA MET A 1 11.57 -6.04 -38.25
C MET A 1 11.44 -6.57 -36.84
N SER A 2 12.42 -7.30 -36.34
CA SER A 2 12.41 -7.84 -34.96
C SER A 2 12.46 -6.64 -34.01
N ASN A 3 11.35 -6.40 -33.30
CA ASN A 3 11.36 -5.49 -32.16
C ASN A 3 12.32 -6.09 -31.12
N THR A 4 13.58 -5.68 -31.13
CA THR A 4 14.50 -5.97 -30.04
C THR A 4 13.96 -5.28 -28.80
N HIS A 5 13.42 -6.07 -27.88
CA HIS A 5 12.94 -5.56 -26.59
C HIS A 5 14.12 -4.90 -25.87
N ASP A 6 14.08 -3.58 -25.70
CA ASP A 6 15.07 -2.82 -24.95
C ASP A 6 14.56 -2.60 -23.49
N PRO A 7 15.09 -3.34 -22.52
CA PRO A 7 14.66 -3.23 -21.11
C PRO A 7 14.96 -1.87 -20.48
N TYR A 8 15.82 -1.04 -21.11
CA TYR A 8 16.23 0.28 -20.60
C TYR A 8 15.64 1.45 -21.41
N GLN A 9 14.64 1.20 -22.25
CA GLN A 9 14.07 2.20 -23.15
C GLN A 9 13.58 3.45 -22.40
N ALA A 10 12.85 3.29 -21.31
CA ALA A 10 12.34 4.42 -20.51
C ALA A 10 13.48 5.20 -19.83
N LEU A 11 14.56 4.53 -19.43
CA LEU A 11 15.69 5.17 -18.77
C LEU A 11 16.52 6.07 -19.73
N ARG A 12 16.28 6.02 -21.03
CA ARG A 12 16.91 6.95 -21.98
C ARG A 12 16.37 8.36 -21.85
N PHE A 13 15.15 8.53 -21.33
CA PHE A 13 14.54 9.84 -21.09
C PHE A 13 15.09 10.45 -19.81
N SER A 14 15.77 11.60 -19.91
CA SER A 14 16.35 12.29 -18.74
C SER A 14 15.31 12.71 -17.72
N GLY A 15 14.12 13.15 -18.17
CA GLY A 15 12.99 13.48 -17.30
C GLY A 15 12.50 12.28 -16.50
N PHE A 16 12.44 11.11 -17.14
CA PHE A 16 12.03 9.89 -16.44
C PHE A 16 13.04 9.45 -15.38
N ARG A 17 14.35 9.52 -15.69
CA ARG A 17 15.38 9.19 -14.69
C ARG A 17 15.29 10.09 -13.46
N LEU A 18 15.15 11.41 -13.65
CA LEU A 18 14.97 12.36 -12.54
C LEU A 18 13.72 12.05 -11.71
N LEU A 19 12.59 11.79 -12.40
CA LEU A 19 11.34 11.43 -11.72
C LEU A 19 11.48 10.11 -10.97
N LEU A 20 12.05 9.08 -11.57
CA LEU A 20 12.22 7.76 -10.97
C LEU A 20 13.11 7.80 -9.71
N ILE A 21 14.24 8.53 -9.76
CA ILE A 21 15.11 8.75 -8.60
C ILE A 21 14.34 9.49 -7.50
N GLY A 22 13.59 10.52 -7.85
CA GLY A 22 12.79 11.30 -6.91
C GLY A 22 11.69 10.45 -6.25
N LEU A 23 10.96 9.65 -7.02
CA LEU A 23 9.94 8.72 -6.52
C LEU A 23 10.53 7.66 -5.60
N PHE A 24 11.72 7.13 -5.94
CA PHE A 24 12.41 6.17 -5.09
C PHE A 24 12.77 6.75 -3.74
N ILE A 25 13.44 7.92 -3.75
CA ILE A 25 13.88 8.58 -2.52
C ILE A 25 12.68 9.00 -1.66
N ALA A 26 11.65 9.57 -2.27
CA ALA A 26 10.40 9.93 -1.57
C ALA A 26 9.68 8.70 -0.99
N GLY A 27 9.60 7.61 -1.78
CA GLY A 27 9.01 6.35 -1.33
C GLY A 27 9.78 5.71 -0.16
N LEU A 28 11.12 5.77 -0.16
CA LEU A 28 11.93 5.35 0.99
C LEU A 28 11.55 6.14 2.24
N GLY A 29 11.49 7.48 2.13
CA GLY A 29 11.13 8.38 3.23
C GLY A 29 9.73 8.09 3.77
N GLU A 30 8.75 7.89 2.91
CA GLU A 30 7.37 7.52 3.29
C GLU A 30 7.33 6.23 4.10
N ARG A 31 8.04 5.19 3.68
CA ARG A 31 8.10 3.92 4.41
C ARG A 31 8.89 4.02 5.71
N MET A 32 9.90 4.88 5.79
CA MET A 32 10.65 5.15 7.01
C MET A 32 9.77 5.84 8.05
N ILE A 33 8.97 6.83 7.64
CA ILE A 33 8.09 7.58 8.54
C ILE A 33 6.97 6.70 9.11
N ASP A 34 6.44 5.74 8.34
CA ASP A 34 5.45 4.76 8.81
C ASP A 34 5.98 3.95 10.00
N VAL A 35 7.25 3.53 9.94
CA VAL A 35 7.90 2.82 11.05
C VAL A 35 8.10 3.75 12.24
N ALA A 36 8.55 4.98 11.99
CA ALA A 36 8.85 5.97 13.04
C ALA A 36 7.59 6.37 13.81
N ILE A 37 6.48 6.64 13.12
CA ILE A 37 5.19 6.97 13.74
C ILE A 37 4.73 5.83 14.64
N GLY A 38 4.71 4.61 14.09
CA GLY A 38 4.25 3.45 14.84
C GLY A 38 5.11 3.17 16.09
N TRP A 39 6.44 3.28 15.95
CA TRP A 39 7.37 3.11 17.07
C TRP A 39 7.16 4.16 18.15
N GLU A 40 7.20 5.44 17.78
CA GLU A 40 7.11 6.54 18.73
C GLU A 40 5.77 6.59 19.46
N LEU A 41 4.66 6.41 18.76
CA LEU A 41 3.33 6.42 19.39
C LEU A 41 3.19 5.27 20.38
N TYR A 42 3.67 4.09 20.06
CA TYR A 42 3.65 2.98 21.00
C TYR A 42 4.64 3.17 22.14
N GLU A 43 5.81 3.72 21.87
CA GLU A 43 6.81 4.02 22.91
C GLU A 43 6.28 5.02 23.96
N ARG A 44 5.56 6.04 23.52
CA ARG A 44 4.98 7.08 24.38
C ARG A 44 3.74 6.64 25.16
N THR A 45 2.92 5.78 24.58
CA THR A 45 1.58 5.51 25.11
C THR A 45 1.38 4.09 25.62
N GLY A 46 2.12 3.12 25.10
CA GLY A 46 1.87 1.70 25.34
C GLY A 46 0.50 1.20 24.84
N SER A 47 -0.24 2.00 24.06
CA SER A 47 -1.63 1.74 23.69
C SER A 47 -1.74 1.20 22.27
N ALA A 48 -2.38 0.05 22.13
CA ALA A 48 -2.72 -0.53 20.83
C ALA A 48 -3.77 0.29 20.08
N LEU A 49 -4.70 0.92 20.82
CA LEU A 49 -5.74 1.77 20.24
C LEU A 49 -5.15 3.02 19.57
N VAL A 50 -4.10 3.59 20.16
CA VAL A 50 -3.37 4.72 19.56
C VAL A 50 -2.74 4.30 18.23
N LEU A 51 -2.15 3.11 18.14
CA LEU A 51 -1.63 2.60 16.86
C LEU A 51 -2.73 2.43 15.81
N GLY A 52 -3.86 1.85 16.20
CA GLY A 52 -5.01 1.69 15.30
C GLY A 52 -5.57 3.03 14.82
N GLY A 53 -5.57 4.06 15.69
CA GLY A 53 -6.05 5.40 15.36
C GLY A 53 -5.22 6.10 14.26
N VAL A 54 -3.96 5.72 14.05
CA VAL A 54 -3.12 6.27 12.97
C VAL A 54 -3.77 6.03 11.62
N GLY A 55 -4.22 4.80 11.35
CA GLY A 55 -4.88 4.45 10.10
C GLY A 55 -6.10 5.32 9.83
N LEU A 56 -6.97 5.53 10.84
CA LEU A 56 -8.14 6.41 10.69
C LEU A 56 -7.76 7.86 10.39
N ALA A 57 -6.73 8.38 11.07
CA ALA A 57 -6.28 9.75 10.85
C ALA A 57 -5.76 9.97 9.42
N LEU A 58 -5.18 8.93 8.80
CA LEU A 58 -4.68 8.96 7.43
C LEU A 58 -5.80 8.76 6.40
N VAL A 59 -6.68 7.76 6.62
CA VAL A 59 -7.65 7.36 5.59
C VAL A 59 -8.86 8.27 5.49
N ILE A 60 -9.35 8.81 6.61
CA ILE A 60 -10.54 9.67 6.61
C ILE A 60 -10.37 10.86 5.66
N PRO A 61 -9.27 11.65 5.73
CA PRO A 61 -9.05 12.74 4.77
C PRO A 61 -8.95 12.26 3.33
N VAL A 62 -8.27 11.12 3.08
CA VAL A 62 -8.14 10.55 1.73
C VAL A 62 -9.51 10.21 1.15
N LEU A 63 -10.39 9.56 1.91
CA LEU A 63 -11.73 9.21 1.45
C LEU A 63 -12.59 10.46 1.18
N LEU A 64 -12.55 11.44 2.09
CA LEU A 64 -13.33 12.67 1.95
C LEU A 64 -12.86 13.55 0.79
N LEU A 65 -11.53 13.59 0.55
CA LEU A 65 -10.94 14.45 -0.46
C LEU A 65 -10.69 13.76 -1.81
N SER A 66 -10.87 12.44 -1.93
CA SER A 66 -10.60 11.69 -3.17
C SER A 66 -11.35 12.24 -4.38
N LEU A 67 -12.65 12.56 -4.24
CA LEU A 67 -13.47 13.14 -5.32
C LEU A 67 -13.06 14.59 -5.67
N PRO A 68 -12.94 15.52 -4.70
CA PRO A 68 -12.42 16.86 -4.97
C PRO A 68 -11.01 16.85 -5.56
N ALA A 69 -10.12 15.97 -5.05
CA ALA A 69 -8.76 15.86 -5.53
C ALA A 69 -8.71 15.45 -7.01
N GLY A 70 -9.50 14.45 -7.42
CA GLY A 70 -9.61 14.05 -8.82
C GLY A 70 -9.98 15.23 -9.72
N HIS A 71 -11.00 15.99 -9.33
CA HIS A 71 -11.45 17.16 -10.10
C HIS A 71 -10.37 18.27 -10.20
N ILE A 72 -9.63 18.51 -9.14
CA ILE A 72 -8.54 19.49 -9.12
C ILE A 72 -7.37 19.01 -10.00
N ILE A 73 -7.01 17.73 -9.94
CA ILE A 73 -5.92 17.13 -10.73
C ILE A 73 -6.22 17.21 -12.24
N ASP A 74 -7.49 17.10 -12.62
CA ASP A 74 -7.89 17.19 -14.03
C ASP A 74 -7.85 18.65 -14.56
N ARG A 75 -8.01 19.65 -13.69
CA ARG A 75 -8.05 21.07 -14.08
C ARG A 75 -6.70 21.78 -14.02
N PHE A 76 -5.82 21.37 -13.11
CA PHE A 76 -4.56 22.05 -12.85
C PHE A 76 -3.35 21.22 -13.30
N ASN A 77 -2.21 21.89 -13.43
CA ASN A 77 -0.96 21.23 -13.78
C ASN A 77 -0.52 20.26 -12.67
N ARG A 78 -0.49 18.98 -13.02
CA ARG A 78 -0.20 17.86 -12.10
C ARG A 78 1.15 18.00 -11.41
N LYS A 79 2.17 18.54 -12.10
CA LYS A 79 3.49 18.81 -11.51
C LYS A 79 3.39 19.75 -10.32
N TYR A 80 2.63 20.85 -10.44
CA TYR A 80 2.49 21.80 -9.33
C TYR A 80 1.67 21.22 -8.18
N ILE A 81 0.66 20.37 -8.48
CA ILE A 81 -0.09 19.67 -7.42
C ILE A 81 0.85 18.77 -6.62
N VAL A 82 1.70 17.98 -7.30
CA VAL A 82 2.70 17.14 -6.60
C VAL A 82 3.67 18.00 -5.80
N ILE A 83 4.21 19.09 -6.36
CA ILE A 83 5.13 19.99 -5.64
C ILE A 83 4.47 20.55 -4.38
N ILE A 84 3.25 21.08 -4.47
CA ILE A 84 2.53 21.66 -3.33
C ILE A 84 2.26 20.57 -2.27
N SER A 85 1.77 19.42 -2.68
CA SER A 85 1.52 18.30 -1.77
C SER A 85 2.80 17.83 -1.07
N GLN A 86 3.90 17.74 -1.78
CA GLN A 86 5.21 17.36 -1.22
C GLN A 86 5.74 18.43 -0.24
N ILE A 87 5.53 19.71 -0.52
CA ILE A 87 5.88 20.78 0.42
C ILE A 87 5.05 20.65 1.71
N VAL A 88 3.75 20.37 1.61
CA VAL A 88 2.91 20.13 2.79
C VAL A 88 3.41 18.92 3.57
N LEU A 89 3.74 17.82 2.90
CA LEU A 89 4.31 16.61 3.53
C LEU A 89 5.66 16.91 4.23
N ALA A 90 6.51 17.74 3.64
CA ALA A 90 7.75 18.18 4.26
C ALA A 90 7.49 19.01 5.53
N LEU A 91 6.53 19.94 5.48
CA LEU A 91 6.13 20.74 6.65
C LEU A 91 5.52 19.86 7.75
N VAL A 92 4.70 18.87 7.40
CA VAL A 92 4.19 17.87 8.35
C VAL A 92 5.33 17.09 8.99
N SER A 93 6.31 16.64 8.21
CA SER A 93 7.49 15.94 8.74
C SER A 93 8.33 16.81 9.68
N LEU A 94 8.50 18.09 9.38
CA LEU A 94 9.13 19.06 10.29
C LEU A 94 8.28 19.28 11.55
N GLY A 95 6.96 19.36 11.42
CA GLY A 95 6.04 19.43 12.56
C GLY A 95 6.16 18.20 13.47
N LEU A 96 6.20 17.00 12.90
CA LEU A 96 6.45 15.76 13.65
C LEU A 96 7.84 15.77 14.31
N THR A 97 8.87 16.28 13.61
CA THR A 97 10.21 16.46 14.21
C THR A 97 10.16 17.33 15.45
N ALA A 98 9.51 18.50 15.37
CA ALA A 98 9.38 19.41 16.49
C ALA A 98 8.58 18.80 17.66
N LEU A 99 7.46 18.14 17.36
CA LEU A 99 6.61 17.45 18.34
C LEU A 99 7.33 16.26 18.98
N SER A 100 8.11 15.53 18.22
CA SER A 100 8.94 14.44 18.74
C SER A 100 10.02 14.97 19.66
N PHE A 101 10.75 16.01 19.25
CA PHE A 101 11.82 16.61 20.05
C PHE A 101 11.31 17.23 21.35
N THR A 102 10.17 17.92 21.33
CA THR A 102 9.57 18.60 22.50
C THR A 102 8.67 17.70 23.34
N HIS A 103 8.54 16.40 22.99
CA HIS A 103 7.54 15.50 23.58
C HIS A 103 6.12 16.08 23.55
N GLY A 104 5.76 16.75 22.43
CA GLY A 104 4.50 17.44 22.25
C GLY A 104 3.27 16.55 22.36
N SER A 105 2.10 17.18 22.39
CA SER A 105 0.80 16.53 22.58
C SER A 105 0.49 15.52 21.46
N LEU A 106 -0.09 14.36 21.83
CA LEU A 106 -0.60 13.36 20.88
C LEU A 106 -1.64 13.94 19.93
N VAL A 107 -2.48 14.87 20.41
CA VAL A 107 -3.51 15.52 19.58
C VAL A 107 -2.86 16.28 18.42
N LEU A 108 -1.73 16.94 18.64
CA LEU A 108 -0.99 17.63 17.58
C LEU A 108 -0.34 16.64 16.60
N ILE A 109 0.16 15.50 17.10
CA ILE A 109 0.68 14.44 16.23
C ILE A 109 -0.44 13.94 15.32
N TYR A 110 -1.63 13.64 15.86
CA TYR A 110 -2.78 13.27 15.05
C TYR A 110 -3.22 14.36 14.08
N GLY A 111 -3.14 15.62 14.47
CA GLY A 111 -3.35 16.76 13.57
C GLY A 111 -2.39 16.76 12.38
N CYS A 112 -1.11 16.46 12.62
CA CYS A 112 -0.11 16.26 11.57
C CYS A 112 -0.45 15.07 10.67
N LEU A 113 -0.93 13.94 11.22
CA LEU A 113 -1.34 12.78 10.44
C LEU A 113 -2.56 13.06 9.55
N VAL A 114 -3.54 13.81 10.06
CA VAL A 114 -4.69 14.26 9.25
C VAL A 114 -4.23 15.15 8.10
N LEU A 115 -3.32 16.11 8.34
CA LEU A 115 -2.72 16.94 7.29
C LEU A 115 -1.92 16.11 6.29
N TYR A 116 -1.20 15.08 6.77
CA TYR A 116 -0.53 14.10 5.91
C TYR A 116 -1.53 13.41 4.98
N GLY A 117 -2.63 12.89 5.52
CA GLY A 117 -3.70 12.28 4.75
C GLY A 117 -4.32 13.22 3.72
N CYS A 118 -4.54 14.49 4.09
CA CYS A 118 -5.00 15.53 3.15
C CYS A 118 -4.03 15.68 1.97
N ALA A 119 -2.73 15.82 2.25
CA ALA A 119 -1.72 15.97 1.20
C ALA A 119 -1.59 14.70 0.34
N ALA A 120 -1.65 13.52 0.94
CA ALA A 120 -1.60 12.23 0.26
C ALA A 120 -2.76 12.03 -0.73
N ALA A 121 -3.96 12.53 -0.40
CA ALA A 121 -5.14 12.47 -1.26
C ALA A 121 -4.92 13.16 -2.63
N PHE A 122 -4.09 14.20 -2.67
CA PHE A 122 -3.72 14.89 -3.91
C PHE A 122 -2.43 14.32 -4.52
N ASN A 123 -1.44 14.00 -3.68
CA ASN A 123 -0.12 13.59 -4.12
C ASN A 123 -0.15 12.28 -4.92
N SER A 124 -0.77 11.23 -4.36
CA SER A 124 -0.72 9.89 -4.92
C SER A 124 -1.31 9.81 -6.34
N PRO A 125 -2.55 10.28 -6.62
CA PRO A 125 -3.10 10.24 -7.96
C PRO A 125 -2.41 11.23 -8.92
N ALA A 126 -1.91 12.38 -8.45
CA ALA A 126 -1.17 13.31 -9.31
C ALA A 126 0.20 12.74 -9.71
N ALA A 127 0.94 12.13 -8.78
CA ALA A 127 2.26 11.56 -9.04
C ALA A 127 2.18 10.38 -10.03
N SER A 128 1.20 9.49 -9.90
CA SER A 128 1.02 8.36 -10.83
C SER A 128 0.80 8.80 -12.28
N THR A 129 0.25 9.98 -12.48
CA THR A 129 0.01 10.55 -13.81
C THR A 129 1.23 11.27 -14.41
N LEU A 130 2.30 11.51 -13.65
CA LEU A 130 3.52 12.13 -14.16
C LEU A 130 4.37 11.17 -14.98
N VAL A 131 4.40 9.89 -14.64
CA VAL A 131 5.21 8.86 -15.31
C VAL A 131 4.95 8.84 -16.83
N PRO A 132 3.70 8.70 -17.31
CA PRO A 132 3.43 8.69 -18.75
C PRO A 132 3.65 10.04 -19.44
N GLN A 133 3.81 11.14 -18.69
CA GLN A 133 4.03 12.47 -19.27
C GLN A 133 5.50 12.75 -19.60
N VAL A 134 6.42 11.99 -19.04
CA VAL A 134 7.88 12.19 -19.21
C VAL A 134 8.55 11.17 -20.14
N VAL A 135 7.77 10.22 -20.68
CA VAL A 135 8.25 9.22 -21.64
C VAL A 135 7.41 9.23 -22.92
N ALA A 136 7.92 8.67 -23.99
CA ALA A 136 7.15 8.46 -25.22
C ALA A 136 6.18 7.28 -25.06
N GLU A 137 5.09 7.26 -25.85
CA GLU A 137 4.04 6.22 -25.76
C GLU A 137 4.57 4.79 -25.88
N ASN A 138 5.55 4.58 -26.75
CA ASN A 138 6.20 3.29 -26.97
C ASN A 138 7.06 2.81 -25.78
N ALA A 139 7.31 3.66 -24.78
CA ALA A 139 8.09 3.36 -23.57
C ALA A 139 7.21 3.26 -22.30
N PHE A 140 5.87 3.42 -22.40
CA PHE A 140 4.98 3.43 -21.23
C PHE A 140 5.03 2.15 -20.42
N GLU A 141 5.00 0.99 -21.06
CA GLU A 141 5.06 -0.31 -20.39
C GLU A 141 6.38 -0.50 -19.64
N ASN A 142 7.49 -0.11 -20.29
CA ASN A 142 8.81 -0.16 -19.67
C ASN A 142 8.92 0.83 -18.49
N ALA A 143 8.38 2.04 -18.62
CA ALA A 143 8.35 3.03 -17.54
C ALA A 143 7.52 2.55 -16.35
N ALA A 144 6.35 1.96 -16.57
CA ALA A 144 5.50 1.39 -15.52
C ALA A 144 6.20 0.22 -14.78
N THR A 145 6.96 -0.60 -15.51
CA THR A 145 7.75 -1.69 -14.92
C THR A 145 8.85 -1.15 -14.00
N TRP A 146 9.57 -0.13 -14.43
CA TRP A 146 10.59 0.51 -13.59
C TRP A 146 10.00 1.21 -12.37
N ASP A 147 8.90 1.93 -12.53
CA ASP A 147 8.20 2.60 -11.42
C ASP A 147 7.74 1.57 -10.37
N SER A 148 7.10 0.50 -10.80
CA SER A 148 6.68 -0.60 -9.92
C SER A 148 7.87 -1.25 -9.21
N SER A 149 8.98 -1.49 -9.92
CA SER A 149 10.20 -2.10 -9.34
C SER A 149 10.81 -1.22 -8.26
N VAL A 150 10.88 0.09 -8.52
CA VAL A 150 11.39 1.08 -7.57
C VAL A 150 10.48 1.19 -6.35
N GLY A 151 9.15 1.17 -6.53
CA GLY A 151 8.19 1.11 -5.43
C GLY A 151 8.36 -0.13 -4.54
N GLN A 152 8.62 -1.29 -5.14
CA GLN A 152 8.89 -2.52 -4.38
C GLN A 152 10.20 -2.42 -3.59
N LEU A 153 11.26 -1.87 -4.19
CA LEU A 153 12.52 -1.64 -3.49
C LEU A 153 12.33 -0.68 -2.30
N ALA A 154 11.59 0.41 -2.48
CA ALA A 154 11.26 1.33 -1.39
C ALA A 154 10.48 0.64 -0.27
N SER A 155 9.55 -0.27 -0.60
CA SER A 155 8.76 -1.02 0.39
C SER A 155 9.59 -2.04 1.19
N VAL A 156 10.72 -2.50 0.66
CA VAL A 156 11.65 -3.38 1.38
C VAL A 156 12.67 -2.57 2.18
N PHE A 157 13.36 -1.65 1.52
CA PHE A 157 14.47 -0.91 2.15
C PHE A 157 13.99 0.19 3.08
N GLY A 158 12.87 0.85 2.80
CA GLY A 158 12.35 1.95 3.60
C GLY A 158 12.11 1.57 5.06
N PRO A 159 11.30 0.55 5.36
CA PRO A 159 11.06 0.14 6.73
C PRO A 159 12.34 -0.36 7.44
N ALA A 160 13.19 -1.10 6.75
CA ALA A 160 14.46 -1.59 7.30
C ALA A 160 15.39 -0.43 7.68
N LEU A 161 15.52 0.57 6.79
CA LEU A 161 16.28 1.79 7.06
C LEU A 161 15.65 2.61 8.19
N GLY A 162 14.32 2.77 8.20
CA GLY A 162 13.59 3.49 9.23
C GLY A 162 13.86 2.89 10.61
N GLY A 163 13.69 1.58 10.76
CA GLY A 163 13.97 0.88 12.01
C GLY A 163 15.43 0.94 12.44
N LEU A 164 16.37 0.80 11.50
CA LEU A 164 17.81 0.93 11.77
C LEU A 164 18.17 2.35 12.24
N LEU A 165 17.66 3.38 11.56
CA LEU A 165 17.91 4.77 11.93
C LEU A 165 17.34 5.10 13.31
N ILE A 166 16.14 4.64 13.67
CA ILE A 166 15.59 4.81 15.01
C ILE A 166 16.52 4.15 16.05
N ALA A 167 17.04 2.95 15.78
CA ALA A 167 17.93 2.25 16.69
C ALA A 167 19.26 2.96 16.88
N VAL A 168 19.87 3.47 15.79
CA VAL A 168 21.18 4.14 15.82
C VAL A 168 21.07 5.56 16.38
N LEU A 169 20.02 6.30 16.04
CA LEU A 169 19.84 7.70 16.42
C LEU A 169 19.10 7.86 17.77
N GLY A 170 18.66 6.77 18.37
CA GLY A 170 18.03 6.75 19.68
C GLY A 170 16.58 7.25 19.71
N GLY A 171 15.91 7.37 18.56
CA GLY A 171 14.51 7.80 18.50
C GLY A 171 14.02 8.15 17.10
N ALA A 172 12.74 8.48 17.00
CA ALA A 172 12.07 8.80 15.74
C ALA A 172 12.34 10.21 15.21
N THR A 173 12.75 11.15 16.07
CA THR A 173 12.88 12.59 15.78
C THR A 173 13.72 12.88 14.53
N LEU A 174 14.91 12.27 14.45
CA LEU A 174 15.81 12.48 13.31
C LEU A 174 15.31 11.77 12.04
N VAL A 175 14.54 10.71 12.17
CA VAL A 175 13.92 10.04 11.01
C VAL A 175 12.92 10.97 10.34
N TYR A 176 12.10 11.69 11.12
CA TYR A 176 11.19 12.72 10.58
C TYR A 176 11.94 13.86 9.90
N ALA A 177 13.04 14.34 10.50
CA ALA A 177 13.88 15.39 9.92
C ALA A 177 14.54 14.94 8.60
N ILE A 178 15.07 13.71 8.56
CA ILE A 178 15.63 13.09 7.34
C ILE A 178 14.55 12.99 6.26
N ASN A 179 13.34 12.55 6.62
CA ASN A 179 12.24 12.46 5.66
C ASN A 179 11.87 13.84 5.08
N ALA A 180 11.83 14.89 5.90
CA ALA A 180 11.61 16.25 5.42
C ALA A 180 12.69 16.67 4.39
N GLY A 181 13.96 16.38 4.67
CA GLY A 181 15.06 16.63 3.75
C GLY A 181 14.95 15.86 2.44
N VAL A 182 14.60 14.59 2.54
CA VAL A 182 14.35 13.69 1.38
C VAL A 182 13.24 14.21 0.49
N ILE A 183 12.13 14.66 1.09
CA ILE A 183 11.01 15.26 0.34
C ILE A 183 11.44 16.55 -0.34
N LEU A 184 12.22 17.41 0.30
CA LEU A 184 12.73 18.64 -0.31
C LEU A 184 13.67 18.35 -1.49
N VAL A 185 14.49 17.30 -1.40
CA VAL A 185 15.30 16.84 -2.54
C VAL A 185 14.40 16.42 -3.69
N PHE A 186 13.33 15.68 -3.44
CA PHE A 186 12.37 15.31 -4.49
C PHE A 186 11.70 16.54 -5.12
N VAL A 187 11.29 17.52 -4.31
CA VAL A 187 10.75 18.80 -4.81
C VAL A 187 11.76 19.51 -5.70
N CYS A 188 13.03 19.57 -5.30
CA CYS A 188 14.10 20.13 -6.13
C CYS A 188 14.23 19.38 -7.48
N LEU A 189 14.21 18.05 -7.47
CA LEU A 189 14.27 17.25 -8.70
C LEU A 189 13.07 17.55 -9.62
N LEU A 190 11.87 17.74 -9.07
CA LEU A 190 10.69 18.11 -9.82
C LEU A 190 10.83 19.49 -10.50
N PHE A 191 11.51 20.45 -9.90
CA PHE A 191 11.77 21.74 -10.55
C PHE A 191 12.64 21.61 -11.79
N PHE A 192 13.61 20.70 -11.80
CA PHE A 192 14.47 20.43 -12.98
C PHE A 192 13.75 19.66 -14.10
N LEU A 193 12.56 19.16 -13.85
CA LEU A 193 11.74 18.49 -14.86
C LEU A 193 11.19 19.52 -15.87
N ARG A 194 11.83 19.65 -17.04
CA ARG A 194 11.61 20.76 -17.99
C ARG A 194 10.35 20.64 -18.84
N GLU A 195 9.92 19.45 -19.22
CA GLU A 195 8.77 19.27 -20.13
C GLU A 195 7.85 18.17 -19.62
N ILE A 196 6.67 18.57 -19.20
CA ILE A 196 5.56 17.65 -18.94
C ILE A 196 4.56 17.88 -20.07
N ARG A 197 4.39 16.90 -20.95
CA ARG A 197 3.28 16.91 -21.90
C ARG A 197 1.98 16.92 -21.11
N GLN A 198 1.26 18.05 -21.17
CA GLN A 198 -0.09 18.08 -20.61
C GLN A 198 -0.95 17.11 -21.41
N ALA A 199 -1.36 16.02 -20.82
CA ALA A 199 -2.36 15.15 -21.42
C ALA A 199 -3.65 16.00 -21.58
N ALA A 200 -4.26 15.92 -22.76
CA ALA A 200 -5.55 16.57 -23.01
C ALA A 200 -6.54 16.15 -21.90
N PRO A 201 -7.36 17.08 -21.39
CA PRO A 201 -8.34 16.77 -20.35
C PRO A 201 -9.22 15.61 -20.83
N ARG A 202 -9.14 14.46 -20.18
CA ARG A 202 -10.11 13.38 -20.36
C ARG A 202 -11.40 13.83 -19.69
N HIS A 203 -12.41 14.09 -20.48
CA HIS A 203 -13.77 14.47 -20.04
C HIS A 203 -14.56 13.33 -19.39
N GLU A 204 -13.92 12.34 -18.83
CA GLU A 204 -14.60 11.36 -17.99
C GLU A 204 -14.56 11.81 -16.53
N THR A 205 -15.48 12.73 -16.19
CA THR A 205 -15.76 13.05 -14.79
C THR A 205 -16.25 11.79 -14.11
N THR A 206 -15.54 11.36 -13.09
CA THR A 206 -16.00 10.28 -12.19
C THR A 206 -17.18 10.81 -11.39
N THR A 207 -18.36 10.85 -12.00
CA THR A 207 -19.58 11.30 -11.36
C THR A 207 -20.06 10.19 -10.40
N LEU A 208 -20.74 10.53 -9.30
CA LEU A 208 -21.41 9.55 -8.42
C LEU A 208 -22.25 8.55 -9.22
N GLN A 209 -22.78 8.99 -10.35
CA GLN A 209 -23.54 8.16 -11.29
C GLN A 209 -22.66 7.07 -11.94
N SER A 210 -21.42 7.40 -12.30
CA SER A 210 -20.48 6.41 -12.89
C SER A 210 -19.98 5.40 -11.86
N LEU A 211 -19.84 5.79 -10.59
CA LEU A 211 -19.57 4.86 -9.49
C LEU A 211 -20.77 3.92 -9.27
N GLY A 212 -22.00 4.42 -9.39
CA GLY A 212 -23.22 3.62 -9.32
C GLY A 212 -23.30 2.55 -10.40
N GLU A 213 -22.89 2.88 -11.64
CA GLU A 213 -22.82 1.90 -12.74
C GLU A 213 -21.75 0.82 -12.49
N GLY A 214 -20.58 1.21 -11.97
CA GLY A 214 -19.53 0.27 -11.56
C GLY A 214 -20.03 -0.69 -10.47
N LEU A 215 -20.72 -0.17 -9.46
CA LEU A 215 -21.27 -0.98 -8.37
C LEU A 215 -22.40 -1.92 -8.85
N LYS A 216 -23.21 -1.48 -9.80
CA LYS A 216 -24.24 -2.32 -10.45
C LYS A 216 -23.59 -3.47 -11.22
N PHE A 217 -22.52 -3.20 -11.97
CA PHE A 217 -21.76 -4.24 -12.68
C PHE A 217 -21.11 -5.22 -11.70
N LEU A 218 -20.51 -4.76 -10.61
CA LEU A 218 -19.93 -5.63 -9.58
C LEU A 218 -20.98 -6.58 -9.00
N ARG A 219 -22.17 -6.07 -8.69
CA ARG A 219 -23.28 -6.91 -8.20
C ARG A 219 -23.76 -7.94 -9.21
N SER A 220 -23.68 -7.66 -10.51
CA SER A 220 -24.05 -8.60 -11.57
C SER A 220 -22.97 -9.65 -11.87
N THR A 221 -21.69 -9.37 -11.52
CA THR A 221 -20.55 -10.26 -11.80
C THR A 221 -20.05 -10.91 -10.49
N GLN A 222 -20.73 -11.99 -10.12
CA GLN A 222 -20.53 -12.64 -8.81
C GLN A 222 -19.09 -13.03 -8.50
N VAL A 223 -18.31 -13.45 -9.51
CA VAL A 223 -16.90 -13.86 -9.31
C VAL A 223 -16.01 -12.67 -8.95
N ILE A 224 -16.23 -11.50 -9.57
CA ILE A 224 -15.48 -10.27 -9.24
C ILE A 224 -15.90 -9.80 -7.85
N LEU A 225 -17.21 -9.77 -7.55
CA LEU A 225 -17.72 -9.40 -6.24
C LEU A 225 -17.14 -10.29 -5.15
N ALA A 226 -17.14 -11.63 -5.36
CA ALA A 226 -16.57 -12.58 -4.42
C ALA A 226 -15.06 -12.33 -4.19
N SER A 227 -14.30 -12.02 -5.26
CA SER A 227 -12.86 -11.78 -5.14
C SER A 227 -12.54 -10.48 -4.38
N ILE A 228 -13.29 -9.41 -4.63
CA ILE A 228 -13.14 -8.13 -3.91
C ILE A 228 -13.59 -8.28 -2.46
N SER A 229 -14.72 -8.96 -2.21
CA SER A 229 -15.20 -9.22 -0.84
C SER A 229 -14.23 -10.08 -0.04
N LEU A 230 -13.67 -11.12 -0.66
CA LEU A 230 -12.65 -11.96 -0.04
C LEU A 230 -11.47 -11.13 0.43
N ASP A 231 -10.94 -10.25 -0.44
CA ASP A 231 -9.82 -9.38 -0.11
C ASP A 231 -10.18 -8.37 0.99
N MET A 232 -11.29 -7.68 0.82
CA MET A 232 -11.76 -6.68 1.78
C MET A 232 -11.81 -7.24 3.20
N PHE A 233 -12.46 -8.40 3.39
CA PHE A 233 -12.58 -9.01 4.71
C PHE A 233 -11.28 -9.64 5.20
N THR A 234 -10.45 -10.17 4.29
CA THR A 234 -9.13 -10.70 4.65
C THR A 234 -8.22 -9.60 5.19
N VAL A 235 -8.19 -8.46 4.52
CA VAL A 235 -7.38 -7.31 4.93
C VAL A 235 -7.95 -6.64 6.18
N LEU A 236 -9.28 -6.52 6.27
CA LEU A 236 -9.96 -5.95 7.43
C LEU A 236 -9.63 -6.74 8.71
N LEU A 237 -9.64 -8.07 8.66
CA LEU A 237 -9.34 -8.93 9.80
C LEU A 237 -7.83 -9.19 9.95
N GLY A 238 -7.06 -9.03 8.88
CA GLY A 238 -5.63 -9.32 8.82
C GLY A 238 -4.70 -8.18 9.25
N GLY A 239 -5.17 -7.16 9.97
CA GLY A 239 -4.43 -5.94 10.34
C GLY A 239 -3.19 -6.13 11.22
N ALA A 240 -2.54 -7.29 11.17
CA ALA A 240 -1.37 -7.67 11.96
C ALA A 240 -0.21 -6.66 11.87
N THR A 241 -0.03 -6.00 10.74
CA THR A 241 1.07 -5.06 10.49
C THR A 241 0.99 -3.80 11.35
N THR A 242 -0.20 -3.36 11.74
CA THR A 242 -0.42 -2.22 12.64
C THR A 242 0.09 -2.50 14.04
N LEU A 243 0.06 -3.76 14.48
CA LEU A 243 0.50 -4.18 15.81
C LEU A 243 1.98 -4.57 15.89
N LEU A 244 2.73 -4.50 14.78
CA LEU A 244 4.17 -4.84 14.74
C LEU A 244 5.03 -4.07 15.75
N PRO A 245 4.78 -2.77 16.07
CA PRO A 245 5.51 -2.09 17.14
C PRO A 245 5.35 -2.77 18.50
N ILE A 246 4.15 -3.30 18.81
CA ILE A 246 3.89 -4.05 20.05
C ILE A 246 4.70 -5.36 20.04
N TYR A 247 4.65 -6.10 18.91
CA TYR A 247 5.42 -7.34 18.78
C TYR A 247 6.92 -7.09 18.93
N ALA A 248 7.46 -6.08 18.24
CA ALA A 248 8.89 -5.78 18.27
C ALA A 248 9.38 -5.35 19.67
N LYS A 249 8.59 -4.55 20.40
CA LYS A 249 8.97 -3.99 21.70
C LYS A 249 8.69 -4.96 22.85
N THR A 250 7.48 -5.55 22.87
CA THR A 250 6.94 -6.22 24.07
C THR A 250 6.96 -7.75 23.99
N ILE A 251 6.81 -8.35 22.81
CA ILE A 251 6.70 -9.81 22.65
C ILE A 251 8.03 -10.42 22.22
N LEU A 252 8.67 -9.83 21.20
CA LEU A 252 9.91 -10.36 20.62
C LEU A 252 11.17 -9.70 21.21
N HIS A 253 11.03 -8.54 21.85
CA HIS A 253 12.11 -7.74 22.45
C HIS A 253 13.26 -7.44 21.48
N VAL A 254 12.96 -7.18 20.19
CA VAL A 254 13.97 -6.97 19.14
C VAL A 254 14.20 -5.48 18.81
N GLY A 255 13.49 -4.59 19.48
CA GLY A 255 13.67 -3.15 19.32
C GLY A 255 13.25 -2.58 17.94
N PRO A 256 13.61 -1.31 17.67
CA PRO A 256 13.19 -0.64 16.44
C PRO A 256 13.84 -1.23 15.17
N ALA A 257 15.09 -1.68 15.23
CA ALA A 257 15.73 -2.36 14.10
C ALA A 257 14.98 -3.65 13.72
N GLY A 258 14.56 -4.45 14.72
CA GLY A 258 13.73 -5.64 14.49
C GLY A 258 12.36 -5.26 13.91
N LEU A 259 11.74 -4.16 14.35
CA LEU A 259 10.50 -3.65 13.76
C LEU A 259 10.67 -3.33 12.27
N GLY A 260 11.77 -2.70 11.88
CA GLY A 260 12.07 -2.39 10.49
C GLY A 260 12.11 -3.65 9.62
N TRP A 261 12.78 -4.69 10.08
CA TRP A 261 12.82 -5.99 9.37
C TRP A 261 11.46 -6.69 9.35
N LEU A 262 10.70 -6.68 10.44
CA LEU A 262 9.35 -7.25 10.47
C LEU A 262 8.41 -6.52 9.48
N ARG A 263 8.52 -5.20 9.34
CA ARG A 263 7.76 -4.42 8.36
C ARG A 263 8.22 -4.64 6.92
N ALA A 264 9.51 -4.90 6.68
CA ALA A 264 10.06 -5.20 5.36
C ALA A 264 9.71 -6.63 4.88
N ALA A 265 9.50 -7.56 5.81
CA ALA A 265 9.32 -8.98 5.51
C ALA A 265 8.17 -9.29 4.53
N PRO A 266 6.96 -8.70 4.64
CA PRO A 266 5.89 -8.93 3.65
C PRO A 266 6.29 -8.51 2.25
N ALA A 267 6.95 -7.35 2.09
CA ALA A 267 7.40 -6.87 0.79
C ALA A 267 8.47 -7.78 0.17
N LEU A 268 9.40 -8.31 0.99
CA LEU A 268 10.37 -9.33 0.56
C LEU A 268 9.67 -10.60 0.08
N GLY A 269 8.68 -11.08 0.84
CA GLY A 269 7.89 -12.25 0.47
C GLY A 269 7.11 -12.05 -0.83
N ALA A 270 6.48 -10.88 -1.00
CA ALA A 270 5.78 -10.51 -2.22
C ALA A 270 6.74 -10.46 -3.43
N LEU A 271 7.94 -9.89 -3.26
CA LEU A 271 8.95 -9.83 -4.32
C LEU A 271 9.42 -11.24 -4.74
N CYS A 272 9.76 -12.09 -3.77
CA CYS A 272 10.15 -13.49 -4.05
C CYS A 272 9.01 -14.26 -4.76
N MET A 273 7.77 -14.04 -4.32
CA MET A 273 6.62 -14.71 -4.93
C MET A 273 6.33 -14.17 -6.35
N SER A 274 6.46 -12.87 -6.59
CA SER A 274 6.35 -12.29 -7.93
C SER A 274 7.35 -12.91 -8.90
N PHE A 275 8.61 -13.06 -8.44
CA PHE A 275 9.64 -13.71 -9.23
C PHE A 275 9.31 -15.19 -9.49
N ALA A 276 8.83 -15.90 -8.48
CA ALA A 276 8.40 -17.31 -8.63
C ALA A 276 7.25 -17.44 -9.63
N ILE A 277 6.20 -16.60 -9.52
CA ILE A 277 5.04 -16.61 -10.43
C ILE A 277 5.46 -16.32 -11.88
N ALA A 278 6.40 -15.39 -12.09
CA ALA A 278 6.89 -15.06 -13.43
C ALA A 278 7.55 -16.26 -14.15
N HIS A 279 8.07 -17.24 -13.41
CA HIS A 279 8.70 -18.45 -13.95
C HIS A 279 7.78 -19.68 -13.92
N MET A 280 6.57 -19.54 -13.36
CA MET A 280 5.59 -20.63 -13.30
C MET A 280 4.61 -20.57 -14.47
N PRO A 281 4.07 -21.72 -14.93
CA PRO A 281 3.00 -21.72 -15.90
C PRO A 281 1.74 -21.04 -15.34
N PRO A 282 0.87 -20.46 -16.20
CA PRO A 282 -0.37 -19.82 -15.79
C PRO A 282 -1.24 -20.72 -14.91
N PHE A 283 -1.91 -20.15 -13.94
CA PHE A 283 -2.74 -20.89 -12.99
C PHE A 283 -3.91 -21.58 -13.68
N LYS A 284 -3.88 -22.92 -13.72
CA LYS A 284 -4.94 -23.74 -14.35
C LYS A 284 -6.26 -23.72 -13.58
N ARG A 285 -6.23 -23.46 -12.28
CA ARG A 285 -7.39 -23.41 -11.35
C ARG A 285 -7.32 -22.17 -10.49
N ALA A 286 -7.43 -21.00 -11.13
CA ALA A 286 -7.22 -19.70 -10.49
C ALA A 286 -8.05 -19.49 -9.21
N GLY A 287 -9.33 -19.88 -9.22
CA GLY A 287 -10.19 -19.72 -8.05
C GLY A 287 -9.76 -20.57 -6.85
N ARG A 288 -9.36 -21.82 -7.06
CA ARG A 288 -8.83 -22.66 -5.98
C ARG A 288 -7.49 -22.13 -5.46
N THR A 289 -6.62 -21.69 -6.36
CA THR A 289 -5.33 -21.10 -5.98
C THR A 289 -5.53 -19.84 -5.15
N LEU A 290 -6.50 -18.99 -5.51
CA LEU A 290 -6.84 -17.80 -4.73
C LEU A 290 -7.31 -18.17 -3.32
N LEU A 291 -8.26 -19.09 -3.19
CA LEU A 291 -8.76 -19.53 -1.88
C LEU A 291 -7.66 -20.16 -1.01
N LEU A 292 -6.78 -20.98 -1.61
CA LEU A 292 -5.64 -21.57 -0.92
C LEU A 292 -4.61 -20.52 -0.50
N ALA A 293 -4.33 -19.53 -1.35
CA ALA A 293 -3.42 -18.44 -1.02
C ALA A 293 -3.95 -17.62 0.17
N VAL A 294 -5.23 -17.26 0.17
CA VAL A 294 -5.83 -16.53 1.30
C VAL A 294 -5.92 -17.38 2.56
N THR A 295 -6.14 -18.70 2.43
CA THR A 295 -6.03 -19.62 3.58
C THR A 295 -4.61 -19.64 4.14
N GLY A 296 -3.60 -19.72 3.27
CA GLY A 296 -2.18 -19.64 3.64
C GLY A 296 -1.84 -18.34 4.33
N PHE A 297 -2.37 -17.21 3.84
CA PHE A 297 -2.26 -15.90 4.49
C PHE A 297 -2.82 -15.94 5.92
N GLY A 298 -4.06 -16.44 6.11
CA GLY A 298 -4.67 -16.57 7.44
C GLY A 298 -3.88 -17.47 8.38
N MET A 299 -3.39 -18.62 7.88
CA MET A 299 -2.55 -19.53 8.68
C MET A 299 -1.22 -18.88 9.06
N ALA A 300 -0.56 -18.20 8.14
CA ALA A 300 0.67 -17.46 8.43
C ALA A 300 0.43 -16.37 9.49
N THR A 301 -0.71 -15.68 9.42
CA THR A 301 -1.14 -14.67 10.41
C THR A 301 -1.34 -15.31 11.79
N ILE A 302 -1.99 -16.48 11.89
CA ILE A 302 -2.18 -17.20 13.15
C ILE A 302 -0.83 -17.57 13.76
N VAL A 303 0.05 -18.19 12.97
CA VAL A 303 1.36 -18.63 13.45
C VAL A 303 2.21 -17.43 13.86
N PHE A 304 2.19 -16.34 13.10
CA PHE A 304 2.83 -15.09 13.49
C PHE A 304 2.27 -14.56 14.82
N GLY A 305 0.95 -14.52 14.98
CA GLY A 305 0.27 -14.02 16.18
C GLY A 305 0.69 -14.78 17.44
N LEU A 306 0.94 -16.08 17.33
CA LEU A 306 1.37 -16.95 18.43
C LEU A 306 2.90 -17.02 18.61
N SER A 307 3.65 -16.51 17.63
CA SER A 307 5.12 -16.62 17.62
C SER A 307 5.76 -15.74 18.69
N ARG A 308 6.80 -16.29 19.31
CA ARG A 308 7.72 -15.58 20.23
C ARG A 308 9.15 -15.59 19.74
N SER A 309 9.38 -16.08 18.51
CA SER A 309 10.69 -16.12 17.87
C SER A 309 10.75 -15.09 16.75
N PHE A 310 11.77 -14.26 16.73
CA PHE A 310 11.98 -13.26 15.69
C PHE A 310 12.05 -13.88 14.30
N TRP A 311 12.83 -14.94 14.14
CA TRP A 311 13.03 -15.61 12.85
C TRP A 311 11.76 -16.28 12.32
N LEU A 312 10.98 -16.91 13.22
CA LEU A 312 9.69 -17.48 12.85
C LEU A 312 8.71 -16.38 12.45
N SER A 313 8.65 -15.29 13.21
CA SER A 313 7.81 -14.12 12.91
C SER A 313 8.18 -13.51 11.56
N LEU A 314 9.47 -13.33 11.27
CA LEU A 314 9.97 -12.83 10.00
C LEU A 314 9.55 -13.74 8.84
N LEU A 315 9.73 -15.06 8.99
CA LEU A 315 9.35 -16.04 7.99
C LEU A 315 7.84 -16.02 7.72
N MET A 316 7.02 -15.99 8.79
CA MET A 316 5.56 -15.95 8.63
C MET A 316 5.07 -14.67 7.96
N LEU A 317 5.65 -13.52 8.28
CA LEU A 317 5.35 -12.26 7.62
C LEU A 317 5.80 -12.25 6.15
N ALA A 318 6.94 -12.86 5.82
CA ALA A 318 7.34 -13.02 4.43
C ALA A 318 6.39 -13.95 3.66
N LEU A 319 5.98 -15.07 4.26
CA LEU A 319 4.98 -15.96 3.65
C LEU A 319 3.62 -15.28 3.48
N LEU A 320 3.20 -14.47 4.46
CA LEU A 320 1.99 -13.66 4.39
C LEU A 320 2.03 -12.75 3.16
N GLY A 321 3.12 -12.00 2.96
CA GLY A 321 3.27 -11.15 1.77
C GLY A 321 3.33 -11.94 0.46
N GLY A 322 3.95 -13.13 0.48
CA GLY A 322 3.96 -14.03 -0.69
C GLY A 322 2.57 -14.54 -1.05
N PHE A 323 1.77 -14.97 -0.09
CA PHE A 323 0.39 -15.41 -0.31
C PHE A 323 -0.52 -14.27 -0.76
N ASP A 324 -0.36 -13.08 -0.17
CA ASP A 324 -1.07 -11.89 -0.60
C ASP A 324 -0.75 -11.54 -2.07
N ASN A 325 0.51 -11.62 -2.47
CA ASN A 325 0.92 -11.37 -3.85
C ASN A 325 0.25 -12.33 -4.85
N ILE A 326 0.12 -13.64 -4.53
CA ILE A 326 -0.65 -14.58 -5.35
C ILE A 326 -2.10 -14.11 -5.50
N SER A 327 -2.72 -13.68 -4.39
CA SER A 327 -4.08 -13.15 -4.37
C SER A 327 -4.21 -11.90 -5.26
N VAL A 328 -3.30 -10.95 -5.12
CA VAL A 328 -3.26 -9.70 -5.92
C VAL A 328 -3.15 -10.00 -7.41
N VAL A 329 -2.22 -10.88 -7.82
CA VAL A 329 -2.04 -11.25 -9.24
C VAL A 329 -3.31 -11.88 -9.82
N ILE A 330 -3.91 -12.83 -9.11
CA ILE A 330 -5.14 -13.50 -9.59
C ILE A 330 -6.30 -12.50 -9.69
N ARG A 331 -6.50 -11.65 -8.67
CA ARG A 331 -7.59 -10.65 -8.65
C ARG A 331 -7.41 -9.59 -9.73
N SER A 332 -6.19 -9.07 -9.91
CA SER A 332 -5.90 -8.09 -10.96
C SER A 332 -6.16 -8.67 -12.35
N THR A 333 -5.72 -9.90 -12.60
CA THR A 333 -5.97 -10.59 -13.88
C THR A 333 -7.47 -10.84 -14.09
N LEU A 334 -8.20 -11.27 -13.05
CA LEU A 334 -9.65 -11.48 -13.12
C LEU A 334 -10.38 -10.17 -13.45
N LEU A 335 -9.98 -9.08 -12.83
CA LEU A 335 -10.55 -7.76 -13.03
C LEU A 335 -10.32 -7.27 -14.47
N MET A 336 -9.10 -7.44 -15.01
CA MET A 336 -8.75 -7.07 -16.38
C MET A 336 -9.46 -7.92 -17.42
N THR A 337 -9.60 -9.22 -17.18
CA THR A 337 -10.15 -10.15 -18.19
C THR A 337 -11.68 -10.23 -18.20
N ARG A 338 -12.34 -9.90 -17.08
CA ARG A 338 -13.80 -10.04 -16.93
C ARG A 338 -14.54 -8.70 -16.94
N THR A 339 -13.81 -7.57 -16.93
CA THR A 339 -14.43 -6.25 -16.96
C THR A 339 -14.36 -5.67 -18.38
N PRO A 340 -15.49 -5.20 -18.96
CA PRO A 340 -15.46 -4.47 -20.21
C PRO A 340 -14.56 -3.23 -20.14
N ASN A 341 -13.82 -2.94 -21.22
CA ASN A 341 -12.87 -1.80 -21.26
C ASN A 341 -13.52 -0.48 -20.84
N ALA A 342 -14.80 -0.24 -21.19
CA ALA A 342 -15.54 0.96 -20.82
C ALA A 342 -15.77 1.13 -19.30
N LEU A 343 -15.75 0.03 -18.53
CA LEU A 343 -15.97 0.04 -17.08
C LEU A 343 -14.69 -0.21 -16.28
N LEU A 344 -13.58 -0.58 -16.93
CA LEU A 344 -12.35 -1.01 -16.27
C LEU A 344 -11.80 0.08 -15.33
N GLY A 345 -11.76 1.33 -15.77
CA GLY A 345 -11.30 2.45 -14.93
C GLY A 345 -12.17 2.68 -13.70
N ARG A 346 -13.51 2.58 -13.86
CA ARG A 346 -14.47 2.76 -12.75
C ARG A 346 -14.35 1.66 -11.70
N ILE A 347 -14.22 0.41 -12.15
CA ILE A 347 -14.09 -0.74 -11.26
C ILE A 347 -12.72 -0.76 -10.58
N SER A 348 -11.66 -0.38 -11.28
CA SER A 348 -10.34 -0.21 -10.67
C SER A 348 -10.34 0.87 -9.58
N ALA A 349 -11.03 2.00 -9.79
CA ALA A 349 -11.18 3.05 -8.78
C ALA A 349 -11.94 2.53 -7.54
N ILE A 350 -13.05 1.81 -7.73
CA ILE A 350 -13.80 1.19 -6.64
C ILE A 350 -12.91 0.21 -5.88
N ASN A 351 -12.21 -0.67 -6.57
CA ASN A 351 -11.30 -1.65 -5.96
C ASN A 351 -10.19 -0.96 -5.14
N PHE A 352 -9.60 0.12 -5.67
CA PHE A 352 -8.57 0.89 -4.96
C PHE A 352 -9.10 1.52 -3.65
N ILE A 353 -10.32 2.09 -3.69
CA ILE A 353 -10.98 2.65 -2.50
C ILE A 353 -11.25 1.54 -1.47
N PHE A 354 -11.75 0.38 -1.90
CA PHE A 354 -12.02 -0.74 -1.00
C PHE A 354 -10.73 -1.26 -0.36
N ILE A 355 -9.65 -1.46 -1.12
CA ILE A 355 -8.36 -1.90 -0.59
C ILE A 355 -7.82 -0.89 0.42
N GLY A 356 -7.77 0.39 0.06
CA GLY A 356 -7.24 1.44 0.94
C GLY A 356 -8.05 1.56 2.24
N ALA A 357 -9.39 1.62 2.13
CA ALA A 357 -10.24 1.69 3.31
C ALA A 357 -10.12 0.44 4.19
N SER A 358 -10.05 -0.75 3.61
CA SER A 358 -9.94 -2.00 4.36
C SER A 358 -8.63 -2.12 5.12
N ASN A 359 -7.50 -1.66 4.54
CA ASN A 359 -6.21 -1.66 5.21
C ASN A 359 -6.24 -0.82 6.49
N GLU A 360 -6.74 0.42 6.39
CA GLU A 360 -6.73 1.35 7.52
C GLU A 360 -7.80 1.02 8.57
N LEU A 361 -8.99 0.61 8.12
CA LEU A 361 -10.05 0.13 9.02
C LEU A 361 -9.63 -1.17 9.73
N GLY A 362 -8.94 -2.07 9.04
CA GLY A 362 -8.38 -3.29 9.62
C GLY A 362 -7.30 -2.99 10.66
N GLY A 363 -6.45 -1.99 10.39
CA GLY A 363 -5.50 -1.49 11.38
C GLY A 363 -6.18 -0.96 12.64
N PHE A 364 -7.27 -0.19 12.48
CA PHE A 364 -8.06 0.32 13.60
C PHE A 364 -8.77 -0.80 14.36
N GLU A 365 -9.43 -1.72 13.66
CA GLU A 365 -10.08 -2.89 14.26
C GLU A 365 -9.09 -3.71 15.08
N SER A 366 -7.94 -4.06 14.50
CA SER A 366 -6.89 -4.80 15.18
C SER A 366 -6.34 -4.05 16.40
N GLY A 367 -6.18 -2.72 16.31
CA GLY A 367 -5.80 -1.88 17.45
C GLY A 367 -6.83 -1.90 18.57
N LEU A 368 -8.12 -1.82 18.20
CA LEU A 368 -9.24 -1.87 19.16
C LEU A 368 -9.31 -3.24 19.86
N VAL A 369 -9.28 -4.32 19.08
CA VAL A 369 -9.29 -5.69 19.64
C VAL A 369 -8.06 -5.93 20.53
N ALA A 370 -6.89 -5.48 20.08
CA ALA A 370 -5.65 -5.62 20.87
C ALA A 370 -5.69 -4.83 22.18
N GLN A 371 -6.38 -3.70 22.23
CA GLN A 371 -6.54 -2.91 23.46
C GLN A 371 -7.34 -3.64 24.53
N PHE A 372 -8.38 -4.41 24.14
CA PHE A 372 -9.26 -5.11 25.09
C PHE A 372 -8.84 -6.56 25.36
N PHE A 373 -8.36 -7.26 24.35
CA PHE A 373 -8.08 -8.70 24.43
C PHE A 373 -6.57 -9.03 24.30
N GLY A 374 -5.74 -8.03 24.05
CA GLY A 374 -4.31 -8.21 23.85
C GLY A 374 -3.92 -8.49 22.39
N PRO A 375 -2.66 -8.17 22.03
CA PRO A 375 -2.18 -8.22 20.64
C PRO A 375 -2.15 -9.64 20.05
N VAL A 376 -1.88 -10.65 20.86
CA VAL A 376 -1.83 -12.06 20.41
C VAL A 376 -3.23 -12.53 19.97
N ILE A 377 -4.26 -12.21 20.77
CA ILE A 377 -5.65 -12.59 20.45
C ILE A 377 -6.13 -11.80 19.22
N ALA A 378 -5.80 -10.53 19.10
CA ALA A 378 -6.17 -9.71 17.96
C ALA A 378 -5.60 -10.30 16.66
N VAL A 379 -4.29 -10.58 16.60
CA VAL A 379 -3.64 -11.10 15.40
C VAL A 379 -4.06 -12.54 15.08
N ALA A 380 -4.05 -13.43 16.07
CA ALA A 380 -4.44 -14.83 15.85
C ALA A 380 -5.95 -14.94 15.51
N GLY A 381 -6.79 -14.16 16.19
CA GLY A 381 -8.22 -14.07 15.92
C GLY A 381 -8.52 -13.54 14.52
N GLY A 382 -7.78 -12.51 14.06
CA GLY A 382 -7.86 -12.00 12.71
C GLY A 382 -7.48 -13.04 11.66
N GLY A 383 -6.42 -13.83 11.89
CA GLY A 383 -6.05 -14.96 11.04
C GLY A 383 -7.12 -16.05 10.99
N ILE A 384 -7.74 -16.39 12.13
CA ILE A 384 -8.89 -17.33 12.19
C ILE A 384 -10.07 -16.76 11.41
N GLY A 385 -10.40 -15.47 11.62
CA GLY A 385 -11.43 -14.77 10.89
C GLY A 385 -11.22 -14.81 9.38
N THR A 386 -9.97 -14.61 8.92
CA THR A 386 -9.59 -14.74 7.49
C THR A 386 -9.90 -16.13 6.95
N VAL A 387 -9.54 -17.20 7.67
CA VAL A 387 -9.83 -18.58 7.26
C VAL A 387 -11.34 -18.83 7.20
N LEU A 388 -12.10 -18.31 8.17
CA LEU A 388 -13.57 -18.39 8.17
C LEU A 388 -14.18 -17.64 6.98
N VAL A 389 -13.66 -16.45 6.62
CA VAL A 389 -14.10 -15.72 5.43
C VAL A 389 -13.85 -16.53 4.15
N VAL A 390 -12.69 -17.19 4.03
CA VAL A 390 -12.44 -18.10 2.89
C VAL A 390 -13.48 -19.20 2.80
N LEU A 391 -13.84 -19.84 3.92
CA LEU A 391 -14.87 -20.88 3.95
C LEU A 391 -16.23 -20.32 3.56
N LEU A 392 -16.62 -19.17 4.10
CA LEU A 392 -17.88 -18.48 3.77
C LEU A 392 -17.95 -18.13 2.28
N VAL A 393 -16.90 -17.51 1.72
CA VAL A 393 -16.84 -17.17 0.29
C VAL A 393 -16.90 -18.42 -0.57
N ALA A 394 -16.20 -19.50 -0.19
CA ALA A 394 -16.24 -20.75 -0.92
C ALA A 394 -17.62 -21.44 -0.88
N LEU A 395 -18.44 -21.19 0.16
CA LEU A 395 -19.80 -21.70 0.28
C LEU A 395 -20.81 -20.82 -0.44
N ILE A 396 -20.73 -19.49 -0.29
CA ILE A 396 -21.70 -18.54 -0.86
C ILE A 396 -21.50 -18.41 -2.39
N TRP A 397 -20.25 -18.47 -2.87
CA TRP A 397 -19.93 -18.36 -4.29
C TRP A 397 -19.23 -19.63 -4.83
N PRO A 398 -19.98 -20.71 -5.11
CA PRO A 398 -19.40 -21.96 -5.65
C PRO A 398 -18.68 -21.78 -6.98
N GLU A 399 -19.03 -20.74 -7.76
CA GLU A 399 -18.39 -20.36 -9.01
C GLU A 399 -16.91 -20.04 -8.81
N MET A 400 -16.54 -19.47 -7.67
CA MET A 400 -15.16 -19.18 -7.31
C MET A 400 -14.31 -20.46 -7.26
N ARG A 401 -14.84 -21.55 -6.71
CA ARG A 401 -14.13 -22.85 -6.67
C ARG A 401 -13.98 -23.50 -8.05
N ARG A 402 -14.91 -23.18 -8.98
CA ARG A 402 -14.96 -23.72 -10.35
C ARG A 402 -14.19 -22.86 -11.35
N LEU A 403 -13.70 -21.69 -10.93
CA LEU A 403 -12.95 -20.79 -11.81
C LEU A 403 -11.69 -21.50 -12.31
N GLY A 404 -11.67 -21.74 -13.64
CA GLY A 404 -10.59 -22.40 -14.35
C GLY A 404 -9.40 -21.51 -14.64
N ALA A 405 -8.69 -21.81 -15.72
CA ALA A 405 -7.58 -21.00 -16.22
C ALA A 405 -8.10 -19.62 -16.68
N MET A 406 -7.33 -18.58 -16.36
CA MET A 406 -7.59 -17.21 -16.81
C MET A 406 -6.90 -16.93 -18.16
N SER A 407 -6.91 -17.91 -19.09
CA SER A 407 -6.52 -17.64 -20.47
C SER A 407 -7.58 -16.72 -21.06
N ALA A 408 -7.16 -15.59 -21.65
CA ALA A 408 -8.02 -14.80 -22.50
C ALA A 408 -8.62 -15.77 -23.53
N GLY A 409 -9.95 -15.92 -23.50
CA GLY A 409 -10.62 -16.57 -24.61
C GLY A 409 -10.30 -15.75 -25.87
N VAL A 410 -9.57 -16.37 -26.79
CA VAL A 410 -9.36 -15.90 -28.16
C VAL A 410 -10.69 -15.92 -28.86
#